data_db7968413c060e53370c1f615cefaa63
#
_entry.id   db7968413c060e53370c1f615cefaa63
#
_cell.length_a   1.000
_cell.length_b   1.000
_cell.length_c   1.000
_cell.angle_alpha   90.00
_cell.angle_beta   90.00
_cell.angle_gamma   90.00
#
_symmetry.space_group_name_H-M   'P 1'
#
loop_
_entity.id
_entity.type
_entity.pdbx_description
1 polymer ?
#
loop_
_entity_poly.entity_id
_entity_poly.type
_entity_poly.pdbx_seq_one_letter_code
_entity_poly.pdbx_strand_id
1 'polypeptide(L)'
;MKKSILLAMTLIAAISAQAQNIQLHYDFGHSIYTDEEGGRANVTMTLEQFKADEWGSWFYFIDVDFSKKFTEGAYTEVSRELNLGKQSPFAFHVEYDGGLNRFGSFQQAGLAGFAWNGHSADFSKTYSLQAMYKQFFKSYDNTNAYASFQVTGVWGITFLHKALTFSGFADLWRGEKDNRHGKLVFLIEPQIWFNLNTIHGLQKTHLSIGGECEISNGFIYNQVNDKEFFVNPTVALKWIF
;
A
#
# COMPACT_ATOMS: atom_id res chain seq x y z
N MET A 1 -14.96 -5.06 -22.27
CA MET A 1 -15.47 -4.89 -20.92
C MET A 1 -15.83 -6.19 -20.20
N LYS A 2 -16.75 -7.04 -20.70
CA LYS A 2 -17.13 -8.28 -19.99
C LYS A 2 -15.98 -9.30 -19.81
N LYS A 3 -15.03 -9.39 -20.73
CA LYS A 3 -13.89 -10.32 -20.64
C LYS A 3 -12.81 -9.88 -19.63
N SER A 4 -12.60 -8.58 -19.46
CA SER A 4 -11.61 -8.05 -18.51
C SER A 4 -12.09 -8.16 -17.06
N ILE A 5 -13.39 -7.98 -16.83
CA ILE A 5 -14.02 -8.19 -15.52
C ILE A 5 -13.99 -9.68 -15.15
N LEU A 6 -14.20 -10.59 -16.11
CA LEU A 6 -14.15 -12.02 -15.87
C LEU A 6 -12.72 -12.50 -15.54
N LEU A 7 -11.69 -11.92 -16.15
CA LEU A 7 -10.29 -12.24 -15.86
C LEU A 7 -9.88 -11.75 -14.44
N ALA A 8 -10.31 -10.56 -14.03
CA ALA A 8 -10.11 -10.07 -12.67
C ALA A 8 -10.83 -10.95 -11.63
N MET A 9 -12.06 -11.37 -11.91
CA MET A 9 -12.81 -12.27 -11.01
C MET A 9 -12.23 -13.70 -10.97
N THR A 10 -11.60 -14.20 -12.02
CA THR A 10 -10.95 -15.53 -12.02
C THR A 10 -9.61 -15.51 -11.28
N LEU A 11 -8.89 -14.41 -11.28
CA LEU A 11 -7.67 -14.26 -10.46
C LEU A 11 -8.01 -14.28 -8.95
N ILE A 12 -9.13 -13.66 -8.56
CA ILE A 12 -9.61 -13.61 -7.17
C ILE A 12 -10.01 -14.98 -6.65
N ALA A 13 -10.55 -15.86 -7.50
CA ALA A 13 -11.03 -17.20 -7.11
C ALA A 13 -9.92 -18.25 -6.89
N ALA A 14 -8.68 -17.96 -7.27
CA ALA A 14 -7.57 -18.91 -7.18
C ALA A 14 -6.72 -18.76 -5.90
N ILE A 15 -7.00 -17.75 -5.06
CA ILE A 15 -6.23 -17.45 -3.86
C ILE A 15 -6.99 -17.97 -2.64
N SER A 16 -6.53 -19.07 -2.05
CA SER A 16 -7.15 -19.70 -0.88
C SER A 16 -7.11 -18.80 0.36
N ALA A 17 -8.26 -18.70 1.01
CA ALA A 17 -8.59 -17.85 2.14
C ALA A 17 -7.60 -17.88 3.32
N GLN A 18 -6.94 -16.77 3.59
CA GLN A 18 -6.50 -16.38 4.94
C GLN A 18 -6.19 -14.87 4.94
N ALA A 19 -6.91 -14.11 5.78
CA ALA A 19 -6.72 -12.66 6.01
C ALA A 19 -6.55 -11.81 4.73
N GLN A 20 -7.37 -12.10 3.73
CA GLN A 20 -7.46 -11.29 2.52
C GLN A 20 -8.53 -10.23 2.70
N ASN A 21 -8.28 -9.07 2.15
CA ASN A 21 -9.30 -8.04 2.10
C ASN A 21 -9.32 -7.35 0.72
N ILE A 22 -10.49 -6.87 0.36
CA ILE A 22 -10.69 -5.94 -0.74
C ILE A 22 -11.14 -4.62 -0.15
N GLN A 23 -10.54 -3.54 -0.63
CA GLN A 23 -10.91 -2.17 -0.28
C GLN A 23 -11.34 -1.44 -1.55
N LEU A 24 -12.30 -0.54 -1.42
CA LEU A 24 -12.71 0.35 -2.50
C LEU A 24 -12.69 1.77 -1.95
N HIS A 25 -11.74 2.55 -2.41
CA HIS A 25 -11.49 3.93 -2.00
C HIS A 25 -12.05 4.91 -3.02
N TYR A 26 -12.73 5.94 -2.55
CA TYR A 26 -13.00 7.14 -3.32
C TYR A 26 -12.04 8.23 -2.88
N ASP A 27 -11.23 8.69 -3.82
CA ASP A 27 -10.16 9.65 -3.59
C ASP A 27 -10.65 11.09 -3.78
N PHE A 28 -10.41 11.95 -2.79
CA PHE A 28 -10.76 13.36 -2.84
C PHE A 28 -9.60 14.23 -3.36
N GLY A 29 -8.38 13.72 -3.48
CA GLY A 29 -7.20 14.45 -3.92
C GLY A 29 -7.41 15.11 -5.27
N HIS A 30 -7.96 14.38 -6.24
CA HIS A 30 -8.27 14.92 -7.56
C HIS A 30 -9.25 16.12 -7.54
N SER A 31 -10.08 16.24 -6.51
CA SER A 31 -11.02 17.37 -6.33
C SER A 31 -10.42 18.49 -5.51
N ILE A 32 -9.48 18.17 -4.60
CA ILE A 32 -8.76 19.14 -3.76
C ILE A 32 -7.69 19.85 -4.59
N TYR A 33 -7.02 19.10 -5.47
CA TYR A 33 -5.87 19.55 -6.26
C TYR A 33 -6.15 19.44 -7.76
N THR A 34 -7.23 20.07 -8.22
CA THR A 34 -7.70 19.95 -9.62
C THR A 34 -6.66 20.36 -10.66
N ASP A 35 -5.85 21.35 -10.34
CA ASP A 35 -4.83 21.86 -11.25
C ASP A 35 -3.51 21.09 -11.15
N GLU A 36 -3.21 20.55 -9.97
CA GLU A 36 -1.96 19.84 -9.69
C GLU A 36 -2.08 18.34 -9.95
N GLU A 37 -3.22 17.75 -9.60
CA GLU A 37 -3.46 16.29 -9.68
C GLU A 37 -4.69 15.95 -10.54
N GLY A 38 -5.01 16.74 -11.54
CA GLY A 38 -6.20 16.54 -12.38
C GLY A 38 -6.27 15.20 -13.14
N GLY A 39 -5.15 14.48 -13.21
CA GLY A 39 -5.05 13.13 -13.75
C GLY A 39 -5.14 12.00 -12.71
N ARG A 40 -5.25 12.33 -11.41
CA ARG A 40 -5.35 11.34 -10.33
C ARG A 40 -6.65 10.54 -10.44
N ALA A 41 -6.56 9.25 -10.19
CA ALA A 41 -7.71 8.35 -10.22
C ALA A 41 -8.77 8.76 -9.18
N ASN A 42 -10.04 8.57 -9.53
CA ASN A 42 -11.14 8.87 -8.62
C ASN A 42 -11.42 7.72 -7.64
N VAL A 43 -11.11 6.50 -8.07
CA VAL A 43 -11.39 5.29 -7.33
C VAL A 43 -10.19 4.37 -7.43
N THR A 44 -9.75 3.86 -6.29
CA THR A 44 -8.74 2.79 -6.20
C THR A 44 -9.39 1.57 -5.56
N MET A 45 -9.18 0.42 -6.17
CA MET A 45 -9.49 -0.89 -5.58
C MET A 45 -8.19 -1.53 -5.12
N THR A 46 -8.09 -1.79 -3.83
CA THR A 46 -6.96 -2.51 -3.22
C THR A 46 -7.36 -3.95 -2.93
N LEU A 47 -6.54 -4.90 -3.36
CA LEU A 47 -6.55 -6.28 -2.88
C LEU A 47 -5.30 -6.47 -2.02
N GLU A 48 -5.48 -6.83 -0.77
CA GLU A 48 -4.38 -6.97 0.19
C GLU A 48 -4.44 -8.33 0.89
N GLN A 49 -3.28 -8.92 1.13
CA GLN A 49 -3.14 -10.10 1.98
C GLN A 49 -1.90 -10.02 2.85
N PHE A 50 -2.08 -10.36 4.14
CA PHE A 50 -1.01 -10.74 5.05
C PHE A 50 -1.18 -12.21 5.45
N LYS A 51 -0.10 -13.00 5.39
CA LYS A 51 -0.10 -14.41 5.78
C LYS A 51 1.17 -14.75 6.53
N ALA A 52 1.04 -15.13 7.80
CA ALA A 52 2.14 -15.71 8.58
C ALA A 52 2.26 -17.21 8.33
N ASP A 53 3.49 -17.73 8.37
CA ASP A 53 3.82 -19.16 8.32
C ASP A 53 4.95 -19.52 9.31
N GLU A 54 5.44 -20.77 9.26
CA GLU A 54 6.49 -21.27 10.16
C GLU A 54 7.84 -20.54 10.01
N TRP A 55 8.08 -19.91 8.88
CA TRP A 55 9.34 -19.28 8.52
C TRP A 55 9.30 -17.75 8.66
N GLY A 56 8.09 -17.15 8.72
CA GLY A 56 7.91 -15.72 8.78
C GLY A 56 6.56 -15.28 8.25
N SER A 57 6.53 -14.31 7.31
CA SER A 57 5.28 -13.80 6.75
C SER A 57 5.41 -13.43 5.28
N TRP A 58 4.30 -13.53 4.57
CA TRP A 58 4.07 -12.96 3.27
C TRP A 58 3.15 -11.76 3.40
N PHE A 59 3.44 -10.72 2.65
CA PHE A 59 2.52 -9.61 2.44
C PHE A 59 2.51 -9.25 0.97
N TYR A 60 1.33 -8.93 0.45
CA TYR A 60 1.21 -8.28 -0.84
C TYR A 60 -0.03 -7.41 -0.88
N PHE A 61 0.02 -6.39 -1.72
CA PHE A 61 -1.18 -5.70 -2.18
C PHE A 61 -1.10 -5.42 -3.67
N ILE A 62 -2.27 -5.17 -4.24
CA ILE A 62 -2.44 -4.74 -5.62
C ILE A 62 -3.48 -3.62 -5.60
N ASP A 63 -3.06 -2.44 -6.01
CA ASP A 63 -3.94 -1.32 -6.26
C ASP A 63 -4.30 -1.25 -7.73
N VAL A 64 -5.57 -1.06 -8.02
CA VAL A 64 -6.07 -0.83 -9.37
C VAL A 64 -6.80 0.49 -9.40
N ASP A 65 -6.29 1.42 -10.18
CA ASP A 65 -6.80 2.77 -10.31
C ASP A 65 -7.81 2.89 -11.45
N PHE A 66 -8.94 3.53 -11.15
CA PHE A 66 -10.01 3.75 -12.11
C PHE A 66 -10.33 5.23 -12.27
N SER A 67 -10.39 5.68 -13.51
CA SER A 67 -11.04 6.92 -13.89
C SER A 67 -12.51 6.66 -14.26
N LYS A 68 -13.24 7.74 -14.56
CA LYS A 68 -14.63 7.62 -15.02
C LYS A 68 -14.79 6.81 -16.32
N LYS A 69 -13.72 6.59 -17.07
CA LYS A 69 -13.79 5.97 -18.41
C LYS A 69 -13.09 4.63 -18.52
N PHE A 70 -11.99 4.42 -17.79
CA PHE A 70 -11.14 3.23 -17.94
C PHE A 70 -10.26 2.99 -16.71
N THR A 71 -9.57 1.86 -16.70
CA THR A 71 -8.50 1.58 -15.73
C THR A 71 -7.28 2.41 -16.08
N GLU A 72 -6.79 3.21 -15.14
CA GLU A 72 -5.62 4.07 -15.33
C GLU A 72 -4.31 3.32 -15.15
N GLY A 73 -4.26 2.41 -14.19
CA GLY A 73 -3.08 1.63 -13.87
C GLY A 73 -3.31 0.59 -12.80
N ALA A 74 -2.24 -0.12 -12.50
CA ALA A 74 -2.16 -1.02 -11.34
C ALA A 74 -0.75 -0.95 -10.76
N TYR A 75 -0.66 -0.95 -9.43
CA TYR A 75 0.58 -1.01 -8.67
C TYR A 75 0.54 -2.19 -7.71
N THR A 76 1.67 -2.78 -7.42
CA THR A 76 1.78 -3.91 -6.49
C THR A 76 3.09 -3.90 -5.74
N GLU A 77 3.01 -4.32 -4.49
CA GLU A 77 4.17 -4.74 -3.70
C GLU A 77 3.96 -6.17 -3.25
N VAL A 78 5.05 -6.92 -3.24
CA VAL A 78 5.08 -8.30 -2.75
C VAL A 78 6.30 -8.47 -1.89
N SER A 79 6.11 -8.81 -0.62
CA SER A 79 7.21 -8.99 0.31
C SER A 79 7.20 -10.33 1.02
N ARG A 80 8.38 -10.76 1.44
CA ARG A 80 8.62 -11.93 2.26
C ARG A 80 9.53 -11.57 3.42
N GLU A 81 9.09 -11.88 4.63
CA GLU A 81 9.94 -11.87 5.81
C GLU A 81 10.32 -13.29 6.22
N LEU A 82 11.58 -13.48 6.58
CA LEU A 82 12.14 -14.74 7.11
C LEU A 82 12.66 -14.49 8.52
N ASN A 83 12.04 -15.11 9.51
CA ASN A 83 12.40 -14.95 10.93
C ASN A 83 13.85 -15.39 11.19
N LEU A 84 14.64 -14.57 11.87
CA LEU A 84 16.02 -14.88 12.27
C LEU A 84 16.09 -15.73 13.56
N GLY A 85 15.06 -16.54 13.81
CA GLY A 85 14.95 -17.44 14.95
C GLY A 85 13.53 -17.48 15.51
N LYS A 86 13.20 -18.57 16.21
CA LYS A 86 11.82 -18.86 16.66
C LYS A 86 11.21 -17.81 17.62
N GLN A 87 12.03 -17.06 18.33
CA GLN A 87 11.59 -16.02 19.29
C GLN A 87 12.26 -14.67 19.00
N SER A 88 12.92 -14.55 17.85
CA SER A 88 13.56 -13.30 17.47
C SER A 88 12.52 -12.31 16.95
N PRO A 89 12.55 -11.05 17.39
CA PRO A 89 11.74 -10.01 16.77
C PRO A 89 12.30 -9.57 15.41
N PHE A 90 13.47 -10.08 15.01
CA PHE A 90 14.11 -9.70 13.75
C PHE A 90 13.82 -10.71 12.65
N ALA A 91 13.61 -10.20 11.46
CA ALA A 91 13.44 -10.96 10.23
C ALA A 91 14.34 -10.39 9.11
N PHE A 92 14.74 -11.23 8.18
CA PHE A 92 15.26 -10.79 6.90
C PHE A 92 14.08 -10.49 5.98
N HIS A 93 14.08 -9.32 5.36
CA HIS A 93 13.01 -8.83 4.51
C HIS A 93 13.49 -8.73 3.05
N VAL A 94 12.65 -9.19 2.13
CA VAL A 94 12.80 -8.98 0.69
C VAL A 94 11.48 -8.53 0.11
N GLU A 95 11.53 -7.60 -0.86
CA GLU A 95 10.35 -7.00 -1.45
C GLU A 95 10.57 -6.66 -2.92
N TYR A 96 9.52 -6.71 -3.67
CA TYR A 96 9.45 -6.25 -5.05
C TYR A 96 8.31 -5.26 -5.18
N ASP A 97 8.63 -4.09 -5.75
CA ASP A 97 7.69 -3.02 -6.08
C ASP A 97 7.57 -2.89 -7.59
N GLY A 98 6.37 -2.78 -8.10
CA GLY A 98 6.17 -2.60 -9.52
C GLY A 98 4.73 -2.32 -9.91
N GLY A 99 4.56 -2.01 -11.18
CA GLY A 99 3.23 -1.73 -11.69
C GLY A 99 3.27 -1.23 -13.12
N LEU A 100 2.11 -0.91 -13.62
CA LEU A 100 1.94 -0.40 -14.97
C LEU A 100 0.77 0.60 -15.01
N ASN A 101 0.84 1.50 -15.93
CA ASN A 101 -0.27 2.36 -16.30
C ASN A 101 -0.46 2.34 -17.83
N ARG A 102 -1.40 3.13 -18.34
CA ARG A 102 -1.69 3.20 -19.78
C ARG A 102 -0.52 3.67 -20.65
N PHE A 103 0.54 4.22 -20.07
CA PHE A 103 1.73 4.71 -20.79
C PHE A 103 2.91 3.76 -20.71
N GLY A 104 2.89 2.76 -19.82
CA GLY A 104 3.96 1.80 -19.62
C GLY A 104 4.09 1.30 -18.20
N SER A 105 5.23 0.69 -17.88
CA SER A 105 5.54 0.24 -16.53
C SER A 105 6.05 1.39 -15.67
N PHE A 106 5.66 1.42 -14.40
CA PHE A 106 6.36 2.21 -13.38
C PHE A 106 7.81 1.72 -13.26
N GLN A 107 8.68 2.57 -12.74
CA GLN A 107 10.02 2.14 -12.39
C GLN A 107 9.95 1.10 -11.27
N GLN A 108 10.35 -0.12 -11.58
CA GLN A 108 10.31 -1.24 -10.65
C GLN A 108 11.50 -1.17 -9.69
N ALA A 109 11.31 -1.73 -8.49
CA ALA A 109 12.37 -1.83 -7.51
C ALA A 109 12.38 -3.21 -6.85
N GLY A 110 13.58 -3.60 -6.40
CA GLY A 110 13.77 -4.73 -5.50
C GLY A 110 14.40 -4.23 -4.21
N LEU A 111 13.89 -4.70 -3.08
CA LEU A 111 14.37 -4.32 -1.76
C LEU A 111 14.86 -5.55 -1.01
N ALA A 112 15.90 -5.34 -0.19
CA ALA A 112 16.38 -6.36 0.74
C ALA A 112 16.97 -5.71 1.99
N GLY A 113 16.65 -6.27 3.16
CA GLY A 113 17.11 -5.70 4.42
C GLY A 113 16.60 -6.47 5.62
N PHE A 114 16.38 -5.75 6.71
CA PHE A 114 15.94 -6.34 7.96
C PHE A 114 14.72 -5.62 8.51
N ALA A 115 13.84 -6.40 9.12
CA ALA A 115 12.67 -5.94 9.85
C ALA A 115 12.83 -6.24 11.34
N TRP A 116 12.32 -5.32 12.18
CA TRP A 116 12.09 -5.53 13.60
C TRP A 116 10.59 -5.48 13.85
N ASN A 117 10.05 -6.60 14.30
CA ASN A 117 8.61 -6.81 14.45
C ASN A 117 8.23 -6.92 15.92
N GLY A 118 7.07 -6.40 16.27
CA GLY A 118 6.53 -6.54 17.59
C GLY A 118 5.02 -6.49 17.64
N HIS A 119 4.47 -7.00 18.76
CA HIS A 119 3.04 -7.02 18.99
C HIS A 119 2.72 -7.04 20.48
N SER A 120 1.51 -6.59 20.85
CA SER A 120 0.95 -6.83 22.17
C SER A 120 0.58 -8.32 22.35
N ALA A 121 0.45 -8.78 23.61
CA ALA A 121 0.14 -10.18 23.90
C ALA A 121 -1.18 -10.66 23.27
N ASP A 122 -2.13 -9.75 23.08
CA ASP A 122 -3.44 -10.01 22.48
C ASP A 122 -3.52 -9.66 20.98
N PHE A 123 -2.39 -9.32 20.37
CA PHE A 123 -2.28 -8.86 18.97
C PHE A 123 -3.17 -7.66 18.62
N SER A 124 -3.68 -6.94 19.62
CA SER A 124 -4.43 -5.70 19.36
C SER A 124 -3.53 -4.56 18.86
N LYS A 125 -2.23 -4.68 19.05
CA LYS A 125 -1.20 -3.75 18.53
C LYS A 125 -0.12 -4.55 17.86
N THR A 126 0.19 -4.17 16.63
CA THR A 126 1.30 -4.72 15.84
C THR A 126 2.12 -3.58 15.27
N TYR A 127 3.41 -3.78 15.12
CA TYR A 127 4.31 -2.81 14.50
C TYR A 127 5.49 -3.51 13.85
N SER A 128 5.99 -2.89 12.81
CA SER A 128 7.23 -3.27 12.14
C SER A 128 8.06 -2.01 11.84
N LEU A 129 9.36 -2.14 11.95
CA LEU A 129 10.32 -1.15 11.47
C LEU A 129 11.31 -1.87 10.57
N GLN A 130 11.41 -1.41 9.32
CA GLN A 130 12.21 -2.04 8.29
C GLN A 130 13.29 -1.07 7.81
N ALA A 131 14.48 -1.58 7.56
CA ALA A 131 15.59 -0.83 6.97
C ALA A 131 16.18 -1.66 5.82
N MET A 132 16.09 -1.13 4.61
CA MET A 132 16.30 -1.87 3.38
C MET A 132 17.23 -1.13 2.43
N TYR A 133 18.08 -1.88 1.73
CA TYR A 133 18.66 -1.47 0.47
C TYR A 133 17.56 -1.55 -0.59
N LYS A 134 17.41 -0.50 -1.40
CA LYS A 134 16.44 -0.43 -2.51
C LYS A 134 17.19 -0.26 -3.82
N GLN A 135 16.97 -1.17 -4.75
CA GLN A 135 17.51 -1.10 -6.10
C GLN A 135 16.38 -0.78 -7.06
N PHE A 136 16.41 0.43 -7.62
CA PHE A 136 15.54 0.76 -8.76
C PHE A 136 16.13 0.17 -10.03
N PHE A 137 15.31 -0.51 -10.82
CA PHE A 137 15.71 -1.08 -12.10
C PHE A 137 15.58 -0.04 -13.21
N LYS A 138 16.22 -0.30 -14.34
CA LYS A 138 16.05 0.52 -15.53
C LYS A 138 14.59 0.45 -16.00
N SER A 139 13.95 1.60 -16.20
CA SER A 139 12.57 1.64 -16.66
C SER A 139 12.44 1.64 -18.18
N TYR A 140 11.22 1.43 -18.66
CA TYR A 140 10.90 1.43 -20.08
C TYR A 140 11.14 2.79 -20.74
N ASP A 141 10.94 3.90 -20.04
CA ASP A 141 11.18 5.26 -20.49
C ASP A 141 12.65 5.69 -20.49
N ASN A 142 13.57 4.72 -20.28
CA ASN A 142 15.00 4.90 -20.16
C ASN A 142 15.51 5.59 -18.89
N THR A 143 14.70 5.74 -17.86
CA THR A 143 15.22 6.11 -16.53
C THR A 143 16.25 5.06 -16.09
N ASN A 144 17.43 5.52 -15.68
CA ASN A 144 18.53 4.63 -15.34
C ASN A 144 18.26 3.86 -14.04
N ALA A 145 18.86 2.67 -13.94
CA ALA A 145 18.89 1.96 -12.67
C ALA A 145 19.77 2.72 -11.66
N TYR A 146 19.33 2.76 -10.40
CA TYR A 146 20.11 3.38 -9.32
C TYR A 146 19.86 2.69 -7.97
N ALA A 147 20.86 2.81 -7.11
CA ALA A 147 20.82 2.32 -5.74
C ALA A 147 20.23 3.36 -4.79
N SER A 148 19.42 2.91 -3.86
CA SER A 148 18.79 3.71 -2.84
C SER A 148 18.74 2.95 -1.51
N PHE A 149 18.08 3.54 -0.52
CA PHE A 149 17.65 2.89 0.71
C PHE A 149 16.17 3.20 0.93
N GLN A 150 15.52 2.38 1.74
CA GLN A 150 14.18 2.67 2.26
C GLN A 150 14.11 2.30 3.73
N VAL A 151 13.42 3.14 4.49
CA VAL A 151 13.01 2.87 5.87
C VAL A 151 11.50 2.89 5.90
N THR A 152 10.90 1.79 6.36
CA THR A 152 9.44 1.62 6.45
C THR A 152 9.04 1.38 7.89
N GLY A 153 8.04 2.12 8.36
CA GLY A 153 7.35 1.86 9.62
C GLY A 153 5.93 1.42 9.34
N VAL A 154 5.51 0.27 9.90
CA VAL A 154 4.13 -0.25 9.74
C VAL A 154 3.49 -0.37 11.11
N TRP A 155 2.21 -0.04 11.21
CA TRP A 155 1.45 -0.20 12.46
C TRP A 155 0.03 -0.69 12.21
N GLY A 156 -0.49 -1.40 13.22
CA GLY A 156 -1.88 -1.81 13.33
C GLY A 156 -2.33 -1.78 14.78
N ILE A 157 -3.36 -1.00 15.09
CA ILE A 157 -3.91 -0.85 16.44
C ILE A 157 -5.41 -1.02 16.36
N THR A 158 -5.91 -2.05 17.06
CA THR A 158 -7.35 -2.31 17.19
C THR A 158 -7.79 -1.98 18.60
N PHE A 159 -8.82 -1.17 18.76
CA PHE A 159 -9.28 -0.66 20.04
C PHE A 159 -10.81 -0.54 20.11
N LEU A 160 -11.35 -0.02 21.22
CA LEU A 160 -12.79 0.07 21.47
C LEU A 160 -13.53 -1.26 21.25
N HIS A 161 -13.05 -2.34 21.89
CA HIS A 161 -13.61 -3.69 21.74
C HIS A 161 -13.66 -4.17 20.29
N LYS A 162 -12.61 -3.87 19.54
CA LYS A 162 -12.43 -4.17 18.10
C LYS A 162 -13.32 -3.36 17.16
N ALA A 163 -14.02 -2.34 17.66
CA ALA A 163 -14.87 -1.49 16.82
C ALA A 163 -14.04 -0.59 15.89
N LEU A 164 -12.84 -0.17 16.32
CA LEU A 164 -11.98 0.68 15.52
C LEU A 164 -10.61 0.02 15.29
N THR A 165 -10.11 0.16 14.08
CA THR A 165 -8.73 -0.19 13.71
C THR A 165 -8.05 1.05 13.13
N PHE A 166 -6.90 1.42 13.70
CA PHE A 166 -5.99 2.41 13.16
C PHE A 166 -4.76 1.68 12.64
N SER A 167 -4.51 1.76 11.35
CA SER A 167 -3.40 1.07 10.68
C SER A 167 -2.73 1.98 9.68
N GLY A 168 -1.64 1.52 9.09
CA GLY A 168 -0.97 2.22 8.02
C GLY A 168 0.53 1.97 8.00
N PHE A 169 1.20 2.70 7.13
CA PHE A 169 2.65 2.67 7.01
C PHE A 169 3.22 4.09 6.81
N ALA A 170 4.52 4.19 6.94
CA ALA A 170 5.29 5.38 6.62
C ALA A 170 6.62 4.96 5.99
N ASP A 171 6.89 5.51 4.81
CA ASP A 171 8.08 5.25 4.03
C ASP A 171 8.93 6.49 3.87
N LEU A 172 10.23 6.27 3.94
CA LEU A 172 11.26 7.26 3.62
C LEU A 172 12.33 6.61 2.75
N TRP A 173 12.52 7.13 1.55
CA TRP A 173 13.57 6.64 0.65
C TRP A 173 14.29 7.78 -0.08
N ARG A 174 15.41 7.47 -0.69
CA ARG A 174 16.11 8.42 -1.54
C ARG A 174 15.62 8.29 -2.98
N GLY A 175 15.02 9.35 -3.53
CA GLY A 175 14.71 9.48 -4.95
C GLY A 175 15.96 9.72 -5.82
N GLU A 176 15.80 9.67 -7.13
CA GLU A 176 16.87 9.95 -8.08
C GLU A 176 17.25 11.44 -8.06
N LYS A 177 18.55 11.71 -8.22
CA LYS A 177 19.11 13.05 -8.07
C LYS A 177 18.70 14.00 -9.19
N ASP A 178 18.37 13.46 -10.36
CA ASP A 178 18.01 14.23 -11.55
C ASP A 178 16.49 14.44 -11.69
N ASN A 179 15.72 13.71 -10.95
CA ASN A 179 14.31 14.03 -10.78
C ASN A 179 14.23 15.30 -9.92
N ARG A 180 13.44 16.26 -10.36
CA ARG A 180 13.17 17.50 -9.62
C ARG A 180 12.54 17.26 -8.25
N HIS A 181 12.26 16.01 -7.93
CA HIS A 181 11.89 15.52 -6.61
C HIS A 181 13.05 15.66 -5.66
N GLY A 182 12.77 16.02 -4.45
CA GLY A 182 13.77 16.16 -3.40
C GLY A 182 14.63 14.89 -3.27
N LYS A 183 15.79 15.03 -2.66
CA LYS A 183 16.71 13.91 -2.42
C LYS A 183 16.09 12.82 -1.54
N LEU A 184 15.07 13.16 -0.75
CA LEU A 184 14.31 12.25 0.10
C LEU A 184 12.84 12.34 -0.28
N VAL A 185 12.22 11.18 -0.48
CA VAL A 185 10.79 11.01 -0.70
C VAL A 185 10.20 10.47 0.59
N PHE A 186 9.11 11.06 1.01
CA PHE A 186 8.33 10.64 2.17
C PHE A 186 6.91 10.32 1.73
N LEU A 187 6.39 9.21 2.21
CA LEU A 187 5.00 8.78 2.04
C LEU A 187 4.49 8.20 3.34
N ILE A 188 3.33 8.63 3.79
CA ILE A 188 2.63 8.02 4.93
C ILE A 188 1.16 7.88 4.62
N GLU A 189 0.59 6.71 4.94
CA GLU A 189 -0.81 6.38 4.70
C GLU A 189 -1.49 5.87 5.98
N PRO A 190 -1.84 6.76 6.93
CA PRO A 190 -2.67 6.39 8.05
C PRO A 190 -4.10 6.06 7.59
N GLN A 191 -4.61 4.95 8.08
CA GLN A 191 -5.95 4.43 7.83
C GLN A 191 -6.74 4.35 9.13
N ILE A 192 -8.04 4.63 9.07
CA ILE A 192 -8.97 4.40 10.17
C ILE A 192 -10.18 3.62 9.66
N TRP A 193 -10.54 2.55 10.38
CA TRP A 193 -11.62 1.65 9.99
C TRP A 193 -12.59 1.43 11.14
N PHE A 194 -13.87 1.66 10.88
CA PHE A 194 -14.96 1.26 11.76
C PHE A 194 -15.47 -0.13 11.34
N ASN A 195 -15.28 -1.12 12.21
CA ASN A 195 -15.58 -2.53 11.95
C ASN A 195 -17.06 -2.82 12.20
N LEU A 196 -17.86 -2.92 11.16
CA LEU A 196 -19.31 -3.13 11.24
C LEU A 196 -19.68 -4.49 11.87
N ASN A 197 -18.79 -5.47 11.80
CA ASN A 197 -18.99 -6.79 12.42
C ASN A 197 -19.06 -6.76 13.96
N THR A 198 -18.79 -5.63 14.61
CA THR A 198 -18.99 -5.42 16.04
C THR A 198 -20.42 -4.97 16.38
N ILE A 199 -21.22 -4.61 15.38
CA ILE A 199 -22.60 -4.19 15.54
C ILE A 199 -23.52 -5.41 15.56
N HIS A 200 -24.51 -5.42 16.48
CA HIS A 200 -25.49 -6.50 16.53
C HIS A 200 -26.26 -6.62 15.19
N GLY A 201 -26.33 -7.83 14.67
CA GLY A 201 -26.96 -8.12 13.36
C GLY A 201 -26.00 -8.03 12.16
N LEU A 202 -24.80 -7.42 12.32
CA LEU A 202 -23.80 -7.28 11.23
C LEU A 202 -22.55 -8.16 11.44
N GLN A 203 -22.53 -9.06 12.44
CA GLN A 203 -21.33 -9.81 12.83
C GLN A 203 -20.73 -10.68 11.69
N LYS A 204 -21.56 -11.07 10.73
CA LYS A 204 -21.15 -11.93 9.61
C LYS A 204 -20.87 -11.18 8.31
N THR A 205 -20.92 -9.85 8.34
CA THR A 205 -20.70 -9.06 7.12
C THR A 205 -19.25 -8.95 6.74
N HIS A 206 -18.35 -8.99 7.75
CA HIS A 206 -16.91 -8.78 7.59
C HIS A 206 -16.57 -7.46 6.90
N LEU A 207 -17.46 -6.47 7.04
CA LEU A 207 -17.32 -5.15 6.43
C LEU A 207 -16.79 -4.13 7.42
N SER A 208 -16.02 -3.19 6.91
CA SER A 208 -15.60 -1.98 7.61
C SER A 208 -15.81 -0.76 6.72
N ILE A 209 -16.11 0.37 7.33
CA ILE A 209 -16.18 1.68 6.68
C ILE A 209 -15.05 2.52 7.25
N GLY A 210 -14.37 3.24 6.39
CA GLY A 210 -13.23 4.05 6.82
C GLY A 210 -12.60 4.79 5.66
N GLY A 211 -11.29 4.85 5.68
CA GLY A 211 -10.48 5.45 4.63
C GLY A 211 -9.04 5.59 5.07
N GLU A 212 -8.27 6.15 4.19
CA GLU A 212 -6.87 6.48 4.40
C GLU A 212 -6.61 7.94 4.02
N CYS A 213 -5.46 8.41 4.39
CA CYS A 213 -4.98 9.72 3.97
C CYS A 213 -3.54 9.57 3.47
N GLU A 214 -3.33 9.59 2.16
CA GLU A 214 -1.99 9.67 1.60
C GLU A 214 -1.41 11.05 1.89
N ILE A 215 -0.34 11.10 2.65
CA ILE A 215 0.42 12.33 2.93
C ILE A 215 1.82 12.10 2.38
N SER A 216 2.21 12.91 1.42
CA SER A 216 3.47 12.70 0.72
C SER A 216 4.26 13.99 0.52
N ASN A 217 5.59 13.85 0.41
CA ASN A 217 6.47 14.90 -0.04
C ASN A 217 7.51 14.32 -1.00
N GLY A 218 7.58 14.88 -2.20
CA GLY A 218 8.45 14.40 -3.27
C GLY A 218 7.99 13.10 -3.94
N PHE A 219 6.89 12.49 -3.53
CA PHE A 219 6.29 11.30 -4.14
C PHE A 219 5.48 11.69 -5.39
N ILE A 220 4.60 12.67 -5.24
CA ILE A 220 3.90 13.29 -6.35
C ILE A 220 4.58 14.63 -6.64
N TYR A 221 4.77 14.95 -7.91
CA TYR A 221 5.40 16.18 -8.33
C TYR A 221 4.58 16.91 -9.38
N ASN A 222 4.25 18.16 -9.10
CA ASN A 222 3.60 19.02 -10.06
C ASN A 222 4.62 19.90 -10.78
N GLN A 223 4.77 19.69 -12.08
CA GLN A 223 5.71 20.46 -12.92
C GLN A 223 5.31 21.91 -13.14
N VAL A 224 4.07 22.28 -12.86
CA VAL A 224 3.55 23.62 -13.14
C VAL A 224 3.96 24.61 -12.05
N ASN A 225 3.90 24.18 -10.79
CA ASN A 225 4.14 25.07 -9.63
C ASN A 225 5.19 24.53 -8.64
N ASP A 226 5.97 23.52 -9.03
CA ASP A 226 6.99 22.86 -8.20
C ASP A 226 6.46 22.35 -6.85
N LYS A 227 5.17 22.02 -6.76
CA LYS A 227 4.56 21.52 -5.55
C LYS A 227 4.91 20.05 -5.35
N GLU A 228 5.41 19.70 -4.17
CA GLU A 228 5.86 18.36 -3.80
C GLU A 228 5.10 17.77 -2.61
N PHE A 229 4.40 18.60 -1.82
CA PHE A 229 3.66 18.16 -0.64
C PHE A 229 2.16 18.07 -0.95
N PHE A 230 1.59 16.87 -0.71
CA PHE A 230 0.18 16.57 -0.94
C PHE A 230 -0.43 15.84 0.25
N VAL A 231 -1.75 16.04 0.43
CA VAL A 231 -2.57 15.36 1.43
C VAL A 231 -3.86 14.90 0.74
N ASN A 232 -3.94 13.62 0.43
CA ASN A 232 -5.00 13.01 -0.37
C ASN A 232 -5.87 12.09 0.50
N PRO A 233 -6.95 12.60 1.11
CA PRO A 233 -7.85 11.78 1.90
C PRO A 233 -8.80 10.96 1.02
N THR A 234 -9.15 9.76 1.49
CA THR A 234 -10.14 8.89 0.88
C THR A 234 -11.27 8.55 1.84
N VAL A 235 -12.41 8.12 1.30
CA VAL A 235 -13.41 7.34 2.01
C VAL A 235 -13.50 5.95 1.37
N ALA A 236 -13.64 4.91 2.18
CA ALA A 236 -13.55 3.56 1.67
C ALA A 236 -14.48 2.56 2.36
N LEU A 237 -14.75 1.47 1.64
CA LEU A 237 -15.31 0.24 2.15
C LEU A 237 -14.22 -0.85 2.11
N LYS A 238 -14.12 -1.64 3.19
CA LYS A 238 -13.24 -2.82 3.26
C LYS A 238 -14.07 -4.06 3.57
N TRP A 239 -13.81 -5.11 2.82
CA TRP A 239 -14.39 -6.43 3.06
C TRP A 239 -13.27 -7.46 3.26
N ILE A 240 -13.32 -8.17 4.40
CA ILE A 240 -12.38 -9.23 4.78
C ILE A 240 -13.05 -10.59 4.49
N PHE A 241 -12.38 -11.49 3.80
CA PHE A 241 -12.92 -12.80 3.39
C PHE A 241 -11.92 -13.94 3.52
#